data_a0436c96999cdfab22a8c1b39001366d
#
_entry.id   a0436c96999cdfab22a8c1b39001366d
#
_cell.length_a   1.000
_cell.length_b   1.000
_cell.length_c   1.000
_cell.angle_alpha   90.00
_cell.angle_beta   90.00
_cell.angle_gamma   90.00
#
_symmetry.space_group_name_H-M   'P 1'
#
loop_
_entity.id
_entity.type
_entity.pdbx_description
1 polymer ?
#
loop_
_entity_poly.entity_id
_entity_poly.type
_entity_poly.pdbx_seq_one_letter_code
_entity_poly.pdbx_strand_id
1 'polypeptide(L)'
;QAWTWEWIARFGRGKGAGWTPDLTGRRLLRWINHALFLLSGRDRAQTEAYYRSLSAQVVFLTRRWPEAAAGLPRFEALAGLISAGLALTGMQARIGPAVAALAEECAREVDAQGGIPTRNPEELLEVFTLLTWAEQALSEAGRIPPQALVEALERMAPTLRALRHADGGLARFHGGGRGMEGRLDQALAQAGVRPTRAAGLAMGFARLASGRTTLI
;
A
#
# COMPACT_ATOMS: atom_id res chain seq x y z
N GLN A 1 5.71 6.14 -19.92
CA GLN A 1 6.01 4.93 -20.70
C GLN A 1 7.52 4.71 -20.88
N ALA A 2 8.28 5.68 -21.41
CA ALA A 2 9.70 5.51 -21.76
C ALA A 2 10.55 4.89 -20.64
N TRP A 3 10.48 5.43 -19.44
CA TRP A 3 11.23 4.93 -18.27
C TRP A 3 10.91 3.48 -17.88
N THR A 4 9.66 3.04 -18.04
CA THR A 4 9.26 1.65 -17.77
C THR A 4 9.96 0.70 -18.75
N TRP A 5 9.97 1.04 -20.03
CA TRP A 5 10.60 0.22 -21.08
C TRP A 5 12.12 0.20 -20.98
N GLU A 6 12.71 1.34 -20.65
CA GLU A 6 14.14 1.43 -20.37
C GLU A 6 14.52 0.58 -19.14
N TRP A 7 13.70 0.61 -18.09
CA TRP A 7 13.91 -0.22 -16.90
C TRP A 7 13.81 -1.72 -17.26
N ILE A 8 12.81 -2.14 -18.05
CA ILE A 8 12.67 -3.53 -18.48
C ILE A 8 13.91 -3.98 -19.28
N ALA A 9 14.38 -3.15 -20.18
CA ALA A 9 15.56 -3.46 -21.00
C ALA A 9 16.83 -3.60 -20.16
N ARG A 10 17.05 -2.70 -19.20
CA ARG A 10 18.28 -2.65 -18.39
C ARG A 10 18.25 -3.61 -17.20
N PHE A 11 17.14 -3.73 -16.51
CA PHE A 11 17.04 -4.39 -15.21
C PHE A 11 16.04 -5.55 -15.19
N GLY A 12 15.27 -5.78 -16.22
CA GLY A 12 14.19 -6.78 -16.26
C GLY A 12 14.64 -8.23 -16.02
N ARG A 13 15.96 -8.49 -16.00
CA ARG A 13 16.54 -9.84 -15.76
C ARG A 13 16.77 -10.15 -14.26
N GLY A 14 16.27 -9.37 -13.34
CA GLY A 14 16.36 -9.65 -11.91
C GLY A 14 17.66 -9.21 -11.24
N LYS A 15 18.41 -8.30 -11.84
CA LYS A 15 19.70 -7.81 -11.35
C LYS A 15 19.74 -6.29 -11.33
N GLY A 16 20.44 -5.73 -10.35
CA GLY A 16 20.72 -4.30 -10.24
C GLY A 16 19.82 -3.55 -9.26
N ALA A 17 19.97 -2.23 -9.25
CA ALA A 17 19.23 -1.34 -8.36
C ALA A 17 17.71 -1.45 -8.59
N GLY A 18 16.95 -1.41 -7.52
CA GLY A 18 15.49 -1.51 -7.56
C GLY A 18 14.93 -2.94 -7.51
N TRP A 19 15.77 -3.96 -7.35
CA TRP A 19 15.35 -5.32 -7.02
C TRP A 19 15.41 -5.56 -5.50
N THR A 20 14.75 -4.66 -4.75
CA THR A 20 14.41 -4.87 -3.33
C THR A 20 12.94 -5.25 -3.21
N PRO A 21 12.51 -5.96 -2.15
CA PRO A 21 11.13 -6.41 -2.02
C PRO A 21 10.09 -5.27 -2.07
N ASP A 22 10.34 -4.18 -1.33
CA ASP A 22 9.50 -2.99 -1.26
C ASP A 22 9.35 -2.30 -2.62
N LEU A 23 10.47 -1.98 -3.28
CA LEU A 23 10.45 -1.35 -4.61
C LEU A 23 9.83 -2.25 -5.67
N THR A 24 10.01 -3.57 -5.55
CA THR A 24 9.40 -4.53 -6.47
C THR A 24 7.89 -4.59 -6.27
N GLY A 25 7.41 -4.62 -5.02
CA GLY A 25 5.99 -4.57 -4.70
C GLY A 25 5.33 -3.28 -5.19
N ARG A 26 5.95 -2.14 -4.89
CA ARG A 26 5.51 -0.81 -5.34
C ARG A 26 5.45 -0.71 -6.87
N ARG A 27 6.40 -1.29 -7.57
CA ARG A 27 6.47 -1.32 -9.04
C ARG A 27 5.40 -2.22 -9.63
N LEU A 28 5.17 -3.42 -9.07
CA LEU A 28 4.09 -4.32 -9.49
C LEU A 28 2.73 -3.65 -9.40
N LEU A 29 2.41 -3.03 -8.25
CA LEU A 29 1.16 -2.28 -8.07
C LEU A 29 0.97 -1.22 -9.15
N ARG A 30 1.98 -0.38 -9.36
CA ARG A 30 1.89 0.71 -10.34
C ARG A 30 1.80 0.23 -11.78
N TRP A 31 2.57 -0.78 -12.14
CA TRP A 31 2.54 -1.28 -13.51
C TRP A 31 1.24 -2.00 -13.84
N ILE A 32 0.70 -2.78 -12.92
CA ILE A 32 -0.59 -3.46 -13.10
C ILE A 32 -1.72 -2.42 -13.22
N ASN A 33 -1.80 -1.46 -12.29
CA ASN A 33 -2.85 -0.44 -12.32
C ASN A 33 -2.79 0.47 -13.55
N HIS A 34 -1.61 0.64 -14.15
CA HIS A 34 -1.40 1.45 -15.35
C HIS A 34 -1.13 0.62 -16.61
N ALA A 35 -1.47 -0.67 -16.62
CA ALA A 35 -1.15 -1.58 -17.70
C ALA A 35 -1.69 -1.09 -19.06
N LEU A 36 -2.94 -0.64 -19.13
CA LEU A 36 -3.55 -0.12 -20.35
C LEU A 36 -2.75 1.06 -20.93
N PHE A 37 -2.33 2.00 -20.08
CA PHE A 37 -1.49 3.12 -20.50
C PHE A 37 -0.11 2.64 -20.95
N LEU A 38 0.53 1.76 -20.20
CA LEU A 38 1.88 1.27 -20.48
C LEU A 38 1.95 0.46 -21.78
N LEU A 39 0.90 -0.30 -22.10
CA LEU A 39 0.82 -1.15 -23.28
C LEU A 39 0.24 -0.45 -24.52
N SER A 40 -0.33 0.75 -24.35
CA SER A 40 -0.88 1.52 -25.48
C SER A 40 0.18 1.76 -26.57
N GLY A 41 -0.14 1.35 -27.81
CA GLY A 41 0.74 1.50 -28.96
C GLY A 41 1.95 0.54 -28.96
N ARG A 42 1.92 -0.54 -28.16
CA ARG A 42 2.98 -1.54 -28.11
C ARG A 42 2.68 -2.73 -28.99
N ASP A 43 3.73 -3.25 -29.62
CA ASP A 43 3.65 -4.47 -30.40
C ASP A 43 3.58 -5.72 -29.50
N ARG A 44 3.40 -6.89 -30.14
CA ARG A 44 3.32 -8.17 -29.45
C ARG A 44 4.60 -8.50 -28.67
N ALA A 45 5.77 -8.26 -29.24
CA ALA A 45 7.03 -8.59 -28.60
C ALA A 45 7.27 -7.75 -27.33
N GLN A 46 6.91 -6.47 -27.40
CA GLN A 46 6.94 -5.55 -26.27
C GLN A 46 5.95 -6.00 -25.18
N THR A 47 4.72 -6.33 -25.56
CA THR A 47 3.70 -6.84 -24.65
C THR A 47 4.17 -8.10 -23.92
N GLU A 48 4.75 -9.06 -24.64
CA GLU A 48 5.34 -10.27 -24.06
C GLU A 48 6.52 -9.95 -23.11
N ALA A 49 7.37 -8.98 -23.46
CA ALA A 49 8.46 -8.54 -22.58
C ALA A 49 7.96 -7.94 -21.28
N TYR A 50 6.87 -7.15 -21.34
CA TYR A 50 6.21 -6.59 -20.17
C TYR A 50 5.69 -7.68 -19.23
N TYR A 51 4.92 -8.65 -19.72
CA TYR A 51 4.39 -9.74 -18.91
C TYR A 51 5.48 -10.67 -18.37
N ARG A 52 6.55 -10.92 -19.14
CA ARG A 52 7.72 -11.64 -18.62
C ARG A 52 8.38 -10.90 -17.46
N SER A 53 8.49 -9.57 -17.56
CA SER A 53 9.05 -8.76 -16.49
C SER A 53 8.17 -8.78 -15.24
N LEU A 54 6.84 -8.67 -15.38
CA LEU A 54 5.91 -8.81 -14.24
C LEU A 54 6.06 -10.18 -13.58
N SER A 55 6.06 -11.26 -14.36
CA SER A 55 6.21 -12.63 -13.85
C SER A 55 7.53 -12.83 -13.10
N ALA A 56 8.64 -12.32 -13.64
CA ALA A 56 9.94 -12.37 -12.97
C ALA A 56 9.93 -11.63 -11.62
N GLN A 57 9.28 -10.47 -11.56
CA GLN A 57 9.12 -9.69 -10.33
C GLN A 57 8.26 -10.43 -9.29
N VAL A 58 7.18 -11.09 -9.71
CA VAL A 58 6.35 -11.91 -8.81
C VAL A 58 7.16 -13.08 -8.25
N VAL A 59 7.92 -13.78 -9.09
CA VAL A 59 8.79 -14.89 -8.64
C VAL A 59 9.84 -14.41 -7.66
N PHE A 60 10.49 -13.27 -7.93
CA PHE A 60 11.43 -12.64 -7.01
C PHE A 60 10.75 -12.32 -5.67
N LEU A 61 9.63 -11.60 -5.73
CA LEU A 61 8.94 -11.11 -4.54
C LEU A 61 8.41 -12.26 -3.66
N THR A 62 7.90 -13.34 -4.27
CA THR A 62 7.45 -14.54 -3.54
C THR A 62 8.55 -15.13 -2.63
N ARG A 63 9.81 -15.02 -3.05
CA ARG A 63 10.94 -15.58 -2.30
C ARG A 63 11.57 -14.58 -1.34
N ARG A 64 11.45 -13.29 -1.63
CA ARG A 64 12.24 -12.24 -0.98
C ARG A 64 11.45 -11.27 -0.12
N TRP A 65 10.10 -11.31 -0.14
CA TRP A 65 9.29 -10.41 0.69
C TRP A 65 9.64 -10.49 2.20
N PRO A 66 10.04 -11.64 2.79
CA PRO A 66 10.37 -11.70 4.22
C PRO A 66 11.60 -10.87 4.59
N GLU A 67 12.44 -10.53 3.60
CA GLU A 67 13.63 -9.70 3.79
C GLU A 67 13.32 -8.19 3.81
N ALA A 68 12.08 -7.79 3.45
CA ALA A 68 11.65 -6.42 3.63
C ALA A 68 11.65 -6.06 5.12
N ALA A 69 12.09 -4.85 5.45
CA ALA A 69 11.93 -4.32 6.80
C ALA A 69 10.45 -4.32 7.21
N ALA A 70 10.18 -4.52 8.49
CA ALA A 70 8.82 -4.46 9.04
C ALA A 70 8.18 -3.08 8.77
N GLY A 71 6.85 -3.03 8.77
CA GLY A 71 6.10 -1.81 8.48
C GLY A 71 5.95 -1.55 6.99
N LEU A 72 6.01 -0.27 6.55
CA LEU A 72 5.71 0.15 5.18
C LEU A 72 6.42 -0.68 4.10
N PRO A 73 7.73 -0.98 4.17
CA PRO A 73 8.39 -1.76 3.13
C PRO A 73 7.79 -3.16 2.95
N ARG A 74 7.39 -3.81 4.03
CA ARG A 74 6.77 -5.14 3.98
C ARG A 74 5.33 -5.08 3.52
N PHE A 75 4.57 -4.06 3.91
CA PHE A 75 3.23 -3.81 3.36
C PHE A 75 3.26 -3.60 1.84
N GLU A 76 4.23 -2.83 1.32
CA GLU A 76 4.42 -2.64 -0.11
C GLU A 76 4.71 -3.94 -0.86
N ALA A 77 5.60 -4.76 -0.30
CA ALA A 77 5.95 -6.05 -0.87
C ALA A 77 4.73 -7.00 -0.93
N LEU A 78 3.99 -7.12 0.17
CA LEU A 78 2.84 -8.02 0.28
C LEU A 78 1.64 -7.55 -0.55
N ALA A 79 1.30 -6.25 -0.51
CA ALA A 79 0.23 -5.68 -1.34
C ALA A 79 0.53 -5.84 -2.83
N GLY A 80 1.79 -5.61 -3.24
CA GLY A 80 2.23 -5.84 -4.61
C GLY A 80 2.13 -7.30 -5.05
N LEU A 81 2.48 -8.23 -4.16
CA LEU A 81 2.39 -9.67 -4.44
C LEU A 81 0.93 -10.15 -4.55
N ILE A 82 0.04 -9.67 -3.69
CA ILE A 82 -1.40 -9.97 -3.73
C ILE A 82 -2.00 -9.43 -5.03
N SER A 83 -1.78 -8.16 -5.35
CA SER A 83 -2.28 -7.54 -6.58
C SER A 83 -1.81 -8.29 -7.83
N ALA A 84 -0.52 -8.64 -7.89
CA ALA A 84 0.02 -9.39 -9.02
C ALA A 84 -0.50 -10.82 -9.09
N GLY A 85 -0.70 -11.48 -7.96
CA GLY A 85 -1.29 -12.81 -7.90
C GLY A 85 -2.74 -12.85 -8.41
N LEU A 86 -3.50 -11.78 -8.15
CA LEU A 86 -4.87 -11.62 -8.64
C LEU A 86 -4.92 -11.28 -10.14
N ALA A 87 -4.04 -10.40 -10.60
CA ALA A 87 -4.06 -9.88 -11.96
C ALA A 87 -3.42 -10.80 -13.02
N LEU A 88 -2.48 -11.66 -12.62
CA LEU A 88 -1.68 -12.45 -13.57
C LEU A 88 -2.09 -13.92 -13.56
N THR A 89 -2.46 -14.43 -14.73
CA THR A 89 -2.78 -15.86 -14.92
C THR A 89 -1.60 -16.75 -14.52
N GLY A 90 -1.89 -17.81 -13.75
CA GLY A 90 -0.88 -18.75 -13.26
C GLY A 90 -0.15 -18.32 -11.98
N MET A 91 -0.48 -17.14 -11.42
CA MET A 91 0.12 -16.64 -10.16
C MET A 91 -0.77 -16.82 -8.94
N GLN A 92 -1.97 -17.38 -9.08
CA GLN A 92 -3.01 -17.49 -8.04
C GLN A 92 -2.57 -18.28 -6.80
N ALA A 93 -1.71 -19.29 -6.98
CA ALA A 93 -1.18 -20.09 -5.86
C ALA A 93 -0.35 -19.27 -4.84
N ARG A 94 0.11 -18.09 -5.24
CA ARG A 94 0.92 -17.20 -4.39
C ARG A 94 0.09 -16.29 -3.50
N ILE A 95 -1.21 -16.17 -3.76
CA ILE A 95 -2.10 -15.24 -3.05
C ILE A 95 -2.31 -15.66 -1.60
N GLY A 96 -2.64 -16.93 -1.36
CA GLY A 96 -2.94 -17.41 -0.01
C GLY A 96 -1.84 -17.11 1.02
N PRO A 97 -0.58 -17.53 0.77
CA PRO A 97 0.53 -17.20 1.67
C PRO A 97 0.76 -15.69 1.85
N ALA A 98 0.62 -14.90 0.78
CA ALA A 98 0.80 -13.45 0.86
C ALA A 98 -0.30 -12.78 1.68
N VAL A 99 -1.55 -13.24 1.55
CA VAL A 99 -2.69 -12.74 2.33
C VAL A 99 -2.54 -13.07 3.82
N ALA A 100 -2.13 -14.30 4.14
CA ALA A 100 -1.85 -14.69 5.53
C ALA A 100 -0.74 -13.83 6.14
N ALA A 101 0.36 -13.63 5.41
CA ALA A 101 1.46 -12.79 5.86
C ALA A 101 1.04 -11.31 6.02
N LEU A 102 0.16 -10.79 5.14
CA LEU A 102 -0.39 -9.43 5.28
C LEU A 102 -1.24 -9.30 6.55
N ALA A 103 -2.06 -10.31 6.86
CA ALA A 103 -2.86 -10.33 8.08
C ALA A 103 -1.99 -10.32 9.34
N GLU A 104 -0.92 -11.12 9.37
CA GLU A 104 0.07 -11.13 10.45
C GLU A 104 0.79 -9.78 10.59
N GLU A 105 1.16 -9.15 9.47
CA GLU A 105 1.77 -7.82 9.49
C GLU A 105 0.81 -6.76 10.03
N CYS A 106 -0.47 -6.78 9.64
CA CYS A 106 -1.50 -5.90 10.20
C CYS A 106 -1.64 -6.06 11.72
N ALA A 107 -1.68 -7.30 12.20
CA ALA A 107 -1.82 -7.58 13.64
C ALA A 107 -0.59 -7.12 14.45
N ARG A 108 0.60 -7.14 13.84
CA ARG A 108 1.85 -6.77 14.51
C ARG A 108 2.15 -5.28 14.47
N GLU A 109 1.91 -4.62 13.33
CA GLU A 109 2.36 -3.26 13.07
C GLU A 109 1.29 -2.20 13.31
N VAL A 110 -0.01 -2.57 13.34
CA VAL A 110 -1.10 -1.64 13.60
C VAL A 110 -1.63 -1.83 15.02
N ASP A 111 -1.36 -0.88 15.88
CA ASP A 111 -1.75 -0.93 17.30
C ASP A 111 -3.27 -0.81 17.53
N ALA A 112 -3.70 -0.95 18.78
CA ALA A 112 -5.10 -0.87 19.16
C ALA A 112 -5.74 0.49 18.86
N GLN A 113 -4.94 1.55 18.72
CA GLN A 113 -5.39 2.91 18.39
C GLN A 113 -5.29 3.20 16.89
N GLY A 114 -4.88 2.23 16.06
CA GLY A 114 -4.69 2.40 14.63
C GLY A 114 -3.43 3.17 14.25
N GLY A 115 -2.45 3.21 15.15
CA GLY A 115 -1.13 3.77 14.90
C GLY A 115 -0.14 2.75 14.36
N ILE A 116 1.01 3.25 13.90
CA ILE A 116 2.18 2.45 13.47
C ILE A 116 3.41 2.85 14.27
N PRO A 117 4.43 1.98 14.42
CA PRO A 117 5.60 2.23 15.27
C PRO A 117 6.39 3.49 14.94
N THR A 118 6.46 3.87 13.67
CA THR A 118 7.18 5.07 13.21
C THR A 118 6.52 6.37 13.68
N ARG A 119 5.23 6.34 14.03
CA ARG A 119 4.42 7.50 14.42
C ARG A 119 4.43 8.63 13.37
N ASN A 120 4.68 8.29 12.11
CA ASN A 120 4.67 9.19 10.97
C ASN A 120 3.31 9.18 10.28
N PRO A 121 2.51 10.29 10.31
CA PRO A 121 1.17 10.31 9.73
C PRO A 121 1.12 10.12 8.21
N GLU A 122 2.16 10.57 7.49
CA GLU A 122 2.23 10.37 6.04
C GLU A 122 2.49 8.90 5.71
N GLU A 123 3.36 8.23 6.46
CA GLU A 123 3.60 6.79 6.33
C GLU A 123 2.35 5.98 6.72
N LEU A 124 1.62 6.40 7.76
CA LEU A 124 0.34 5.80 8.13
C LEU A 124 -0.66 5.87 6.97
N LEU A 125 -0.72 7.00 6.25
CA LEU A 125 -1.58 7.16 5.08
C LEU A 125 -1.13 6.24 3.92
N GLU A 126 0.17 6.06 3.72
CA GLU A 126 0.69 5.12 2.72
C GLU A 126 0.26 3.68 3.05
N VAL A 127 0.49 3.24 4.29
CA VAL A 127 0.06 1.91 4.75
C VAL A 127 -1.45 1.74 4.60
N PHE A 128 -2.24 2.70 5.08
CA PHE A 128 -3.70 2.68 4.95
C PHE A 128 -4.16 2.54 3.48
N THR A 129 -3.52 3.27 2.59
CA THR A 129 -3.83 3.21 1.14
C THR A 129 -3.52 1.82 0.56
N LEU A 130 -2.37 1.24 0.90
CA LEU A 130 -1.97 -0.09 0.44
C LEU A 130 -2.92 -1.18 0.96
N LEU A 131 -3.32 -1.10 2.23
CA LEU A 131 -4.28 -2.03 2.83
C LEU A 131 -5.67 -1.91 2.21
N THR A 132 -6.14 -0.69 1.95
CA THR A 132 -7.39 -0.44 1.22
C THR A 132 -7.38 -1.07 -0.17
N TRP A 133 -6.30 -0.90 -0.94
CA TRP A 133 -6.18 -1.52 -2.25
C TRP A 133 -6.13 -3.05 -2.19
N ALA A 134 -5.45 -3.61 -1.20
CA ALA A 134 -5.41 -5.06 -1.01
C ALA A 134 -6.79 -5.63 -0.64
N GLU A 135 -7.51 -4.95 0.24
CA GLU A 135 -8.88 -5.32 0.64
C GLU A 135 -9.83 -5.30 -0.57
N GLN A 136 -9.84 -4.19 -1.32
CA GLN A 136 -10.67 -4.04 -2.50
C GLN A 136 -10.36 -5.08 -3.57
N ALA A 137 -9.07 -5.29 -3.89
CA ALA A 137 -8.66 -6.27 -4.89
C ALA A 137 -9.07 -7.71 -4.50
N LEU A 138 -9.01 -8.06 -3.21
CA LEU A 138 -9.50 -9.36 -2.72
C LEU A 138 -11.02 -9.46 -2.86
N SER A 139 -11.76 -8.44 -2.44
CA SER A 139 -13.22 -8.39 -2.51
C SER A 139 -13.72 -8.47 -3.97
N GLU A 140 -13.13 -7.71 -4.89
CA GLU A 140 -13.43 -7.73 -6.32
C GLU A 140 -13.15 -9.09 -6.97
N ALA A 141 -12.15 -9.81 -6.46
CA ALA A 141 -11.83 -11.18 -6.89
C ALA A 141 -12.72 -12.25 -6.22
N GLY A 142 -13.77 -11.86 -5.47
CA GLY A 142 -14.66 -12.78 -4.75
C GLY A 142 -13.99 -13.49 -3.58
N ARG A 143 -12.93 -12.97 -3.03
CA ARG A 143 -12.22 -13.50 -1.86
C ARG A 143 -12.58 -12.69 -0.62
N ILE A 144 -12.72 -13.38 0.50
CA ILE A 144 -12.99 -12.73 1.78
C ILE A 144 -11.67 -12.15 2.32
N PRO A 145 -11.57 -10.81 2.54
CA PRO A 145 -10.41 -10.20 3.17
C PRO A 145 -10.20 -10.74 4.59
N PRO A 146 -8.96 -10.92 5.05
CA PRO A 146 -8.70 -11.32 6.43
C PRO A 146 -9.28 -10.33 7.43
N GLN A 147 -9.83 -10.85 8.54
CA GLN A 147 -10.40 -10.01 9.59
C GLN A 147 -9.38 -8.98 10.15
N ALA A 148 -8.12 -9.39 10.34
CA ALA A 148 -7.06 -8.50 10.81
C ALA A 148 -6.78 -7.31 9.87
N LEU A 149 -6.95 -7.49 8.56
CA LEU A 149 -6.83 -6.41 7.57
C LEU A 149 -7.99 -5.42 7.71
N VAL A 150 -9.23 -5.92 7.80
CA VAL A 150 -10.43 -5.07 7.96
C VAL A 150 -10.37 -4.28 9.26
N GLU A 151 -10.05 -4.92 10.37
CA GLU A 151 -9.90 -4.27 11.68
C GLU A 151 -8.77 -3.23 11.71
N ALA A 152 -7.65 -3.50 11.00
CA ALA A 152 -6.58 -2.51 10.86
C ALA A 152 -7.09 -1.24 10.16
N LEU A 153 -7.81 -1.37 9.06
CA LEU A 153 -8.40 -0.23 8.35
C LEU A 153 -9.40 0.54 9.23
N GLU A 154 -10.25 -0.17 9.98
CA GLU A 154 -11.22 0.43 10.89
C GLU A 154 -10.56 1.24 12.01
N ARG A 155 -9.42 0.76 12.55
CA ARG A 155 -8.66 1.47 13.57
C ARG A 155 -7.83 2.63 13.00
N MET A 156 -7.24 2.49 11.83
CA MET A 156 -6.38 3.50 11.21
C MET A 156 -7.16 4.73 10.72
N ALA A 157 -8.37 4.55 10.20
CA ALA A 157 -9.16 5.64 9.64
C ALA A 157 -9.47 6.77 10.64
N PRO A 158 -9.96 6.52 11.87
CA PRO A 158 -10.17 7.58 12.85
C PRO A 158 -8.86 8.26 13.28
N THR A 159 -7.77 7.53 13.36
CA THR A 159 -6.44 8.07 13.69
C THR A 159 -5.94 9.02 12.62
N LEU A 160 -6.05 8.67 11.34
CA LEU A 160 -5.74 9.57 10.23
C LEU A 160 -6.59 10.84 10.26
N ARG A 161 -7.90 10.73 10.56
CA ARG A 161 -8.78 11.90 10.70
C ARG A 161 -8.37 12.79 11.87
N ALA A 162 -7.93 12.22 12.99
CA ALA A 162 -7.46 12.97 14.15
C ALA A 162 -6.15 13.73 13.87
N LEU A 163 -5.28 13.19 13.02
CA LEU A 163 -3.99 13.78 12.64
C LEU A 163 -4.09 14.77 11.46
N ARG A 164 -5.29 15.14 11.05
CA ARG A 164 -5.55 16.09 9.98
C ARG A 164 -5.77 17.50 10.53
N HIS A 165 -5.08 18.48 9.95
CA HIS A 165 -5.33 19.91 10.20
C HIS A 165 -6.55 20.43 9.44
N ALA A 166 -7.00 21.64 9.80
CA ALA A 166 -8.16 22.28 9.19
C ALA A 166 -7.96 22.59 7.68
N ASP A 167 -6.72 22.75 7.25
CA ASP A 167 -6.34 22.95 5.84
C ASP A 167 -6.29 21.65 5.01
N GLY A 168 -6.67 20.52 5.60
CA GLY A 168 -6.66 19.20 4.97
C GLY A 168 -5.33 18.46 4.99
N GLY A 169 -4.24 19.10 5.41
CA GLY A 169 -2.91 18.49 5.51
C GLY A 169 -2.76 17.62 6.75
N LEU A 170 -1.86 16.65 6.69
CA LEU A 170 -1.47 15.83 7.84
C LEU A 170 -0.52 16.58 8.78
N ALA A 171 -0.56 16.25 10.06
CA ALA A 171 0.44 16.67 11.04
C ALA A 171 1.83 16.15 10.60
N ARG A 172 2.86 17.02 10.74
CA ARG A 172 4.22 16.74 10.26
C ARG A 172 5.09 16.21 11.38
N PHE A 173 4.94 14.93 11.69
CA PHE A 173 5.70 14.27 12.74
C PHE A 173 6.66 13.22 12.17
N HIS A 174 7.77 12.99 12.86
CA HIS A 174 8.72 11.91 12.57
C HIS A 174 9.14 11.82 11.09
N GLY A 175 9.43 12.98 10.48
CA GLY A 175 9.89 13.05 9.08
C GLY A 175 8.78 13.08 8.02
N GLY A 176 7.52 12.97 8.41
CA GLY A 176 6.39 13.08 7.49
C GLY A 176 6.14 14.51 7.00
N GLY A 177 5.65 14.64 5.78
CA GLY A 177 5.15 15.87 5.20
C GLY A 177 3.64 16.06 5.46
N ARG A 178 3.08 17.12 4.86
CA ARG A 178 1.63 17.36 4.93
C ARG A 178 0.80 16.37 4.08
N GLY A 179 1.46 15.54 3.30
CA GLY A 179 0.83 14.72 2.28
C GLY A 179 0.40 15.52 1.03
N MET A 180 -0.01 14.78 0.01
CA MET A 180 -0.58 15.39 -1.21
C MET A 180 -2.03 15.82 -0.94
N GLU A 181 -2.41 16.98 -1.48
CA GLU A 181 -3.76 17.52 -1.35
C GLU A 181 -4.81 16.52 -1.89
N GLY A 182 -5.90 16.34 -1.14
CA GLY A 182 -7.00 15.43 -1.49
C GLY A 182 -6.70 13.93 -1.31
N ARG A 183 -5.44 13.52 -1.14
CA ARG A 183 -5.07 12.10 -1.05
C ARG A 183 -5.67 11.40 0.18
N LEU A 184 -5.68 12.07 1.33
CA LEU A 184 -6.30 11.53 2.54
C LEU A 184 -7.81 11.33 2.37
N ASP A 185 -8.50 12.34 1.79
CA ASP A 185 -9.94 12.25 1.55
C ASP A 185 -10.27 11.13 0.58
N GLN A 186 -9.48 10.99 -0.48
CA GLN A 186 -9.62 9.90 -1.45
C GLN A 186 -9.43 8.53 -0.79
N ALA A 187 -8.37 8.35 0.00
CA ALA A 187 -8.09 7.08 0.68
C ALA A 187 -9.21 6.72 1.67
N LEU A 188 -9.68 7.68 2.47
CA LEU A 188 -10.79 7.47 3.40
C LEU A 188 -12.11 7.15 2.70
N ALA A 189 -12.39 7.79 1.56
CA ALA A 189 -13.57 7.51 0.75
C ALA A 189 -13.50 6.11 0.12
N GLN A 190 -12.35 5.73 -0.41
CA GLN A 190 -12.13 4.41 -1.00
C GLN A 190 -12.28 3.28 0.02
N ALA A 191 -11.75 3.46 1.23
CA ALA A 191 -11.84 2.45 2.29
C ALA A 191 -13.27 2.24 2.80
N GLY A 192 -14.20 3.18 2.59
CA GLY A 192 -15.59 3.06 3.02
C GLY A 192 -15.79 2.92 4.54
N VAL A 193 -14.74 3.13 5.34
CA VAL A 193 -14.81 3.01 6.81
C VAL A 193 -15.70 4.12 7.38
N ARG A 194 -16.66 3.74 8.22
CA ARG A 194 -17.57 4.69 8.86
C ARG A 194 -16.81 5.78 9.59
N PRO A 195 -17.24 7.06 9.49
CA PRO A 195 -16.64 8.15 10.23
C PRO A 195 -16.83 7.96 11.73
N THR A 196 -15.76 7.59 12.42
CA THR A 196 -15.71 7.52 13.89
C THR A 196 -14.63 8.47 14.40
N ARG A 197 -14.74 8.89 15.65
CA ARG A 197 -13.68 9.66 16.31
C ARG A 197 -12.66 8.69 16.90
N ALA A 198 -11.38 9.08 16.88
CA ALA A 198 -10.35 8.35 17.60
C ALA A 198 -10.69 8.38 19.11
N ALA A 199 -10.65 7.21 19.73
CA ALA A 199 -10.81 7.09 21.17
C ALA A 199 -9.45 7.34 21.82
N GLY A 200 -9.28 8.52 22.44
CA GLY A 200 -8.05 8.90 23.13
C GLY A 200 -6.98 9.50 22.19
N LEU A 201 -5.75 9.03 22.31
CA LEU A 201 -4.61 9.54 21.54
C LEU A 201 -4.53 8.90 20.15
N ALA A 202 -4.20 9.69 19.14
CA ALA A 202 -3.89 9.24 17.80
C ALA A 202 -2.37 9.09 17.64
N MET A 203 -1.85 7.88 17.57
CA MET A 203 -0.40 7.57 17.61
C MET A 203 0.34 8.26 18.78
N GLY A 204 -0.30 8.36 19.95
CA GLY A 204 0.28 9.04 21.10
C GLY A 204 0.18 10.57 21.06
N PHE A 205 -0.54 11.15 20.09
CA PHE A 205 -0.80 12.60 20.01
C PHE A 205 -2.25 12.92 20.40
N ALA A 206 -2.43 14.00 21.17
CA ALA A 206 -3.74 14.55 21.48
C ALA A 206 -4.16 15.56 20.39
N ARG A 207 -5.45 15.57 20.05
CA ARG A 207 -6.03 16.59 19.18
C ARG A 207 -6.91 17.53 20.02
N LEU A 208 -6.58 18.81 20.00
CA LEU A 208 -7.38 19.87 20.56
C LEU A 208 -7.89 20.78 19.43
N ALA A 209 -9.16 21.09 19.40
CA ALA A 209 -9.74 21.98 18.39
C ALA A 209 -10.73 22.93 19.01
N SER A 210 -10.61 24.21 18.70
CA SER A 210 -11.52 25.27 19.11
C SER A 210 -11.65 26.31 18.00
N GLY A 211 -12.85 26.56 17.52
CA GLY A 211 -13.10 27.45 16.41
C GLY A 211 -12.31 27.04 15.17
N ARG A 212 -11.40 27.92 14.70
CA ARG A 212 -10.55 27.68 13.52
C ARG A 212 -9.15 27.14 13.87
N THR A 213 -8.86 26.96 15.15
CA THR A 213 -7.54 26.49 15.62
C THR A 213 -7.58 25.00 15.91
N THR A 214 -6.59 24.29 15.37
CA THR A 214 -6.33 22.88 15.65
C THR A 214 -4.90 22.75 16.15
N LEU A 215 -4.73 22.10 17.30
CA LEU A 215 -3.45 21.69 17.86
C LEU A 215 -3.41 20.16 17.92
N ILE A 216 -2.30 19.58 17.44
CA ILE A 216 -2.05 18.14 17.49
C ILE A 216 -0.70 17.91 18.15
#